data_903422c26a6fb0252084d5aeb8a67b0a
#
_entry.id   903422c26a6fb0252084d5aeb8a67b0a
#
_cell.length_a   1.000
_cell.length_b   1.000
_cell.length_c   1.000
_cell.angle_alpha   90.00
_cell.angle_beta   90.00
_cell.angle_gamma   90.00
#
_symmetry.space_group_name_H-M   'P 1'
#
loop_
_entity.id
_entity.type
_entity.pdbx_description
1 polymer ?
#
loop_
_entity_poly.entity_id
_entity_poly.type
_entity_poly.pdbx_seq_one_letter_code
_entity_poly.pdbx_strand_id
1 'polypeptide(L)'
;MKLEESTMMVANTGLEEIIRNHKELTQFIFHKDDILFKENEHPVGIYCIESGSVKICKEESPGQERILHLAIAGEILGLHSVVNGHVYTNSAAAITETRVSFITASDFMELINDNNTYKLLVMKSLCSRIDSMEDHIVRISEKMSDERFADTLLVLIEKYGLNKSKELNIKLSIDELASYTCTSKSYMKKIITEFTHRGLVTYSGGSVKILNLPLLRTTALLNAGAAID
;
A
#
# COMPACT_ATOMS: atom_id res chain seq x y z
N MET A 1 -11.71 -19.73 19.15
CA MET A 1 -12.24 -19.57 17.80
C MET A 1 -11.12 -18.96 17.00
N LYS A 2 -10.49 -19.69 16.07
CA LYS A 2 -9.39 -19.21 15.23
C LYS A 2 -9.97 -18.13 14.34
N LEU A 3 -9.50 -16.89 14.51
CA LEU A 3 -9.60 -15.88 13.47
C LEU A 3 -8.72 -16.41 12.34
N GLU A 4 -9.36 -16.97 11.34
CA GLU A 4 -8.73 -17.36 10.09
C GLU A 4 -8.05 -16.12 9.52
N GLU A 5 -6.83 -16.36 9.12
CA GLU A 5 -5.91 -15.49 8.42
C GLU A 5 -6.63 -14.77 7.27
N SER A 6 -7.22 -13.62 7.55
CA SER A 6 -7.50 -12.63 6.51
C SER A 6 -6.16 -12.01 6.16
N THR A 7 -5.36 -12.80 5.50
CA THR A 7 -4.11 -12.41 4.88
C THR A 7 -4.46 -11.40 3.79
N MET A 8 -4.25 -10.11 4.04
CA MET A 8 -4.06 -9.12 3.00
C MET A 8 -2.71 -9.41 2.29
N MET A 9 -2.48 -10.68 1.95
CA MET A 9 -1.51 -11.02 0.93
C MET A 9 -2.06 -10.42 -0.35
N VAL A 10 -1.34 -9.49 -0.93
CA VAL A 10 -1.42 -9.26 -2.37
C VAL A 10 -1.37 -10.66 -2.97
N ALA A 11 -2.50 -11.11 -3.49
CA ALA A 11 -2.59 -12.45 -4.01
C ALA A 11 -1.51 -12.54 -5.07
N ASN A 12 -0.49 -13.34 -4.80
CA ASN A 12 0.50 -13.72 -5.81
C ASN A 12 -0.29 -14.43 -6.91
N THR A 13 -0.71 -13.64 -7.90
CA THR A 13 -1.58 -14.13 -8.98
C THR A 13 -0.78 -14.94 -10.00
N GLY A 14 0.55 -14.97 -9.87
CA GLY A 14 1.46 -15.52 -10.86
C GLY A 14 1.71 -14.57 -12.05
N LEU A 15 1.03 -13.43 -12.10
CA LEU A 15 1.21 -12.45 -13.17
C LEU A 15 2.59 -11.77 -13.07
N GLU A 16 3.09 -11.50 -11.88
CA GLU A 16 4.42 -10.95 -11.65
C GLU A 16 5.53 -11.91 -12.12
N GLU A 17 5.35 -13.23 -11.99
CA GLU A 17 6.30 -14.22 -12.46
C GLU A 17 6.38 -14.23 -14.00
N ILE A 18 5.21 -14.10 -14.65
CA ILE A 18 5.12 -14.01 -16.12
C ILE A 18 5.83 -12.76 -16.62
N ILE A 19 5.60 -11.62 -15.96
CA ILE A 19 6.26 -10.37 -16.29
C ILE A 19 7.77 -10.51 -16.12
N ARG A 20 8.23 -11.05 -15.00
CA ARG A 20 9.66 -11.26 -14.72
C ARG A 20 10.37 -12.16 -15.73
N ASN A 21 9.67 -13.08 -16.35
CA ASN A 21 10.21 -14.00 -17.34
C ASN A 21 10.12 -13.49 -18.78
N HIS A 22 9.60 -12.28 -18.99
CA HIS A 22 9.50 -11.68 -20.32
C HIS A 22 10.88 -11.26 -20.86
N LYS A 23 11.14 -11.52 -22.15
CA LYS A 23 12.49 -11.34 -22.75
C LYS A 23 12.94 -9.88 -22.87
N GLU A 24 12.00 -8.94 -22.95
CA GLU A 24 12.26 -7.50 -23.17
C GLU A 24 12.06 -6.67 -21.91
N LEU A 25 12.39 -7.24 -20.76
CA LEU A 25 12.29 -6.58 -19.47
C LEU A 25 13.40 -5.55 -19.28
N THR A 26 13.03 -4.33 -18.91
CA THR A 26 13.97 -3.32 -18.46
C THR A 26 13.93 -3.22 -16.94
N GLN A 27 15.09 -3.17 -16.30
CA GLN A 27 15.18 -2.95 -14.86
C GLN A 27 15.50 -1.50 -14.54
N PHE A 28 14.76 -0.92 -13.58
CA PHE A 28 15.03 0.42 -13.07
C PHE A 28 15.26 0.37 -11.56
N ILE A 29 16.07 1.31 -11.09
CA ILE A 29 16.26 1.59 -9.65
C ILE A 29 15.76 3.01 -9.43
N PHE A 30 14.81 3.15 -8.52
CA PHE A 30 14.29 4.43 -8.03
C PHE A 30 14.82 4.67 -6.63
N HIS A 31 15.35 5.86 -6.39
CA HIS A 31 15.73 6.28 -5.05
C HIS A 31 14.49 6.80 -4.31
N LYS A 32 14.63 6.94 -2.99
CA LYS A 32 13.56 7.53 -2.19
C LYS A 32 13.11 8.87 -2.78
N ASP A 33 11.79 9.05 -2.84
CA ASP A 33 11.07 10.21 -3.38
C ASP A 33 11.10 10.34 -4.92
N ASP A 34 11.78 9.43 -5.64
CA ASP A 34 11.68 9.37 -7.10
C ASP A 34 10.25 8.97 -7.52
N ILE A 35 9.77 9.61 -8.59
CA ILE A 35 8.45 9.37 -9.16
C ILE A 35 8.55 8.32 -10.26
N LEU A 36 7.76 7.26 -10.15
CA LEU A 36 7.66 6.22 -11.17
C LEU A 36 6.74 6.66 -12.31
N PHE A 37 5.60 7.24 -11.98
CA PHE A 37 4.64 7.85 -12.90
C PHE A 37 3.73 8.84 -12.17
N LYS A 38 3.11 9.76 -12.90
CA LYS A 38 2.22 10.79 -12.36
C LYS A 38 0.78 10.59 -12.81
N GLU A 39 -0.14 10.99 -11.94
CA GLU A 39 -1.56 11.14 -12.28
C GLU A 39 -1.73 12.01 -13.53
N ASN A 40 -2.68 11.65 -14.39
CA ASN A 40 -2.99 12.28 -15.68
C ASN A 40 -1.94 12.11 -16.80
N GLU A 41 -0.83 11.42 -16.58
CA GLU A 41 0.09 11.03 -17.66
C GLU A 41 -0.42 9.77 -18.38
N HIS A 42 -0.07 9.63 -19.66
CA HIS A 42 -0.37 8.41 -20.42
C HIS A 42 0.51 7.25 -19.94
N PRO A 43 -0.06 6.05 -19.74
CA PRO A 43 0.70 4.91 -19.27
C PRO A 43 1.69 4.43 -20.34
N VAL A 44 2.97 4.44 -19.99
CA VAL A 44 4.06 3.94 -20.85
C VAL A 44 4.27 2.44 -20.68
N GLY A 45 3.81 1.86 -19.56
CA GLY A 45 3.94 0.44 -19.25
C GLY A 45 3.52 0.12 -17.81
N ILE A 46 3.88 -1.07 -17.39
CA ILE A 46 3.65 -1.57 -16.04
C ILE A 46 4.97 -1.84 -15.34
N TYR A 47 4.96 -1.69 -14.02
CA TYR A 47 6.11 -1.84 -13.14
C TYR A 47 5.83 -2.97 -12.14
N CYS A 48 6.65 -4.02 -12.13
CA CYS A 48 6.63 -5.06 -11.11
C CYS A 48 7.70 -4.73 -10.06
N ILE A 49 7.31 -4.56 -8.80
CA ILE A 49 8.25 -4.25 -7.72
C ILE A 49 9.05 -5.51 -7.37
N GLU A 50 10.37 -5.46 -7.49
CA GLU A 50 11.29 -6.54 -7.11
C GLU A 50 11.73 -6.42 -5.65
N SER A 51 11.99 -5.18 -5.22
CA SER A 51 12.35 -4.85 -3.85
C SER A 51 12.04 -3.39 -3.54
N GLY A 52 11.92 -3.07 -2.27
CA GLY A 52 11.60 -1.71 -1.83
C GLY A 52 10.10 -1.48 -1.64
N SER A 53 9.70 -0.21 -1.61
CA SER A 53 8.32 0.23 -1.35
C SER A 53 7.96 1.48 -2.14
N VAL A 54 6.72 1.50 -2.65
CA VAL A 54 6.16 2.60 -3.44
C VAL A 54 4.85 3.07 -2.81
N LYS A 55 4.67 4.37 -2.62
CA LYS A 55 3.38 4.96 -2.30
C LYS A 55 2.60 5.21 -3.58
N ILE A 56 1.34 4.81 -3.57
CA ILE A 56 0.35 5.19 -4.58
C ILE A 56 -0.49 6.29 -3.97
N CYS A 57 -0.49 7.45 -4.60
CA CYS A 57 -1.16 8.63 -4.07
C CYS A 57 -1.97 9.36 -5.13
N LYS A 58 -2.95 10.12 -4.64
CA LYS A 58 -3.79 11.01 -5.44
C LYS A 58 -3.69 12.42 -4.87
N GLU A 59 -3.63 13.40 -5.74
CA GLU A 59 -3.66 14.80 -5.32
C GLU A 59 -5.07 15.19 -4.90
N GLU A 60 -5.25 15.62 -3.64
CA GLU A 60 -6.53 16.12 -3.11
C GLU A 60 -6.68 17.64 -3.34
N SER A 61 -5.59 18.35 -3.21
CA SER A 61 -5.45 19.79 -3.47
C SER A 61 -3.98 20.09 -3.75
N PRO A 62 -3.65 21.24 -4.37
CA PRO A 62 -2.27 21.57 -4.73
C PRO A 62 -1.29 21.35 -3.56
N GLY A 63 -0.37 20.39 -3.73
CA GLY A 63 0.63 20.03 -2.74
C GLY A 63 0.15 19.15 -1.58
N GLN A 64 -1.08 18.67 -1.60
CA GLN A 64 -1.61 17.69 -0.64
C GLN A 64 -1.91 16.36 -1.32
N GLU A 65 -1.13 15.35 -0.98
CA GLU A 65 -1.30 13.99 -1.49
C GLU A 65 -2.04 13.11 -0.48
N ARG A 66 -2.99 12.33 -0.97
CA ARG A 66 -3.61 11.23 -0.24
C ARG A 66 -2.96 9.92 -0.63
N ILE A 67 -2.33 9.24 0.31
CA ILE A 67 -1.80 7.89 0.09
C ILE A 67 -2.98 6.91 0.09
N LEU A 68 -3.17 6.26 -1.04
CA LEU A 68 -4.21 5.25 -1.24
C LEU A 68 -3.71 3.86 -0.90
N HIS A 69 -2.42 3.61 -1.12
CA HIS A 69 -1.82 2.30 -0.96
C HIS A 69 -0.30 2.42 -0.82
N LEU A 70 0.28 1.49 -0.07
CA LEU A 70 1.73 1.30 0.04
C LEU A 70 2.08 -0.04 -0.62
N ALA A 71 2.60 0.01 -1.82
CA ALA A 71 2.96 -1.16 -2.61
C ALA A 71 4.34 -1.69 -2.20
N ILE A 72 4.51 -3.03 -2.22
CA ILE A 72 5.75 -3.74 -1.86
C ILE A 72 6.17 -4.72 -2.96
N ALA A 73 7.29 -5.41 -2.74
CA ALA A 73 7.78 -6.45 -3.65
C ALA A 73 6.69 -7.49 -4.00
N GLY A 74 6.59 -7.85 -5.27
CA GLY A 74 5.56 -8.71 -5.84
C GLY A 74 4.31 -7.96 -6.35
N GLU A 75 4.13 -6.68 -6.01
CA GLU A 75 3.00 -5.90 -6.52
C GLU A 75 3.30 -5.29 -7.90
N ILE A 76 2.24 -5.19 -8.71
CA ILE A 76 2.29 -4.64 -10.08
C ILE A 76 1.60 -3.29 -10.08
N LEU A 77 2.28 -2.27 -10.60
CA LEU A 77 1.80 -0.91 -10.71
C LEU A 77 1.49 -0.53 -12.17
N GLY A 78 0.53 0.37 -12.37
CA GLY A 78 0.13 0.85 -13.70
C GLY A 78 -0.83 -0.07 -14.46
N LEU A 79 -1.05 -1.31 -13.99
CA LEU A 79 -1.85 -2.34 -14.65
C LEU A 79 -3.24 -1.85 -15.09
N HIS A 80 -3.97 -1.22 -14.17
CA HIS A 80 -5.32 -0.72 -14.42
C HIS A 80 -5.35 0.28 -15.60
N SER A 81 -4.44 1.24 -15.63
CA SER A 81 -4.41 2.29 -16.66
C SER A 81 -3.97 1.75 -18.01
N VAL A 82 -3.01 0.82 -18.05
CA VAL A 82 -2.58 0.16 -19.28
C VAL A 82 -3.72 -0.68 -19.89
N VAL A 83 -4.39 -1.49 -19.08
CA VAL A 83 -5.48 -2.36 -19.56
C VAL A 83 -6.69 -1.54 -19.99
N ASN A 84 -7.00 -0.44 -19.30
CA ASN A 84 -8.15 0.42 -19.60
C ASN A 84 -7.87 1.41 -20.75
N GLY A 85 -6.60 1.63 -21.11
CA GLY A 85 -6.20 2.58 -22.16
C GLY A 85 -6.39 4.05 -21.78
N HIS A 86 -6.55 4.35 -20.49
CA HIS A 86 -6.70 5.71 -19.98
C HIS A 86 -5.44 6.19 -19.26
N VAL A 87 -5.35 7.49 -18.98
CA VAL A 87 -4.27 8.09 -18.18
C VAL A 87 -4.18 7.46 -16.80
N TYR A 88 -3.02 7.57 -16.14
CA TYR A 88 -2.89 7.16 -14.75
C TYR A 88 -3.87 7.92 -13.87
N THR A 89 -4.63 7.22 -13.05
CA THR A 89 -5.61 7.81 -12.12
C THR A 89 -5.01 8.20 -10.78
N ASN A 90 -3.73 7.93 -10.60
CA ASN A 90 -2.94 8.21 -9.39
C ASN A 90 -1.45 8.30 -9.74
N SER A 91 -0.66 8.83 -8.82
CA SER A 91 0.79 8.89 -8.92
C SER A 91 1.44 7.76 -8.12
N ALA A 92 2.66 7.38 -8.52
CA ALA A 92 3.48 6.41 -7.80
C ALA A 92 4.86 6.99 -7.51
N ALA A 93 5.30 6.95 -6.25
CA ALA A 93 6.60 7.44 -5.81
C ALA A 93 7.27 6.47 -4.83
N ALA A 94 8.58 6.29 -4.95
CA ALA A 94 9.36 5.41 -4.11
C ALA A 94 9.47 5.95 -2.67
N ILE A 95 9.21 5.13 -1.65
CA ILE A 95 9.40 5.46 -0.23
C ILE A 95 10.81 5.04 0.23
N THR A 96 11.31 3.98 -0.36
CA THR A 96 12.67 3.45 -0.13
C THR A 96 13.37 3.30 -1.47
N GLU A 97 14.66 2.98 -1.48
CA GLU A 97 15.29 2.47 -2.72
C GLU A 97 14.47 1.28 -3.22
N THR A 98 14.02 1.37 -4.46
CA THR A 98 13.07 0.44 -5.06
C THR A 98 13.59 -0.03 -6.41
N ARG A 99 13.65 -1.35 -6.58
CA ARG A 99 13.95 -1.99 -7.86
C ARG A 99 12.67 -2.47 -8.50
N VAL A 100 12.52 -2.20 -9.77
CA VAL A 100 11.35 -2.63 -10.54
C VAL A 100 11.78 -3.28 -11.85
N SER A 101 11.02 -4.29 -12.27
CA SER A 101 11.02 -4.79 -13.63
C SER A 101 9.91 -4.08 -14.39
N PHE A 102 10.22 -3.55 -15.57
CA PHE A 102 9.32 -2.76 -16.40
C PHE A 102 9.08 -3.44 -17.73
N ILE A 103 7.83 -3.47 -18.16
CA ILE A 103 7.43 -3.88 -19.52
C ILE A 103 6.60 -2.77 -20.15
N THR A 104 6.81 -2.47 -21.43
CA THR A 104 6.04 -1.45 -22.12
C THR A 104 4.55 -1.81 -22.23
N ALA A 105 3.70 -0.82 -22.38
CA ALA A 105 2.25 -1.06 -22.52
C ALA A 105 1.95 -1.92 -23.76
N SER A 106 2.65 -1.71 -24.88
CA SER A 106 2.49 -2.51 -26.10
C SER A 106 2.85 -3.97 -25.90
N ASP A 107 4.04 -4.24 -25.32
CA ASP A 107 4.52 -5.61 -25.13
C ASP A 107 3.66 -6.36 -24.10
N PHE A 108 3.21 -5.66 -23.06
CA PHE A 108 2.29 -6.24 -22.10
C PHE A 108 0.93 -6.58 -22.73
N MET A 109 0.37 -5.68 -23.56
CA MET A 109 -0.90 -5.94 -24.24
C MET A 109 -0.77 -7.09 -25.26
N GLU A 110 0.34 -7.19 -25.99
CA GLU A 110 0.63 -8.33 -26.84
C GLU A 110 0.70 -9.63 -26.03
N LEU A 111 1.48 -9.63 -24.94
CA LEU A 111 1.64 -10.78 -24.05
C LEU A 111 0.30 -11.34 -23.54
N ILE A 112 -0.63 -10.46 -23.12
CA ILE A 112 -1.91 -10.91 -22.59
C ILE A 112 -2.92 -11.26 -23.69
N ASN A 113 -2.86 -10.64 -24.89
CA ASN A 113 -3.83 -10.87 -25.95
C ASN A 113 -3.75 -12.29 -26.51
N ASP A 114 -2.56 -12.85 -26.58
CA ASP A 114 -2.32 -14.18 -27.16
C ASP A 114 -2.52 -15.34 -26.18
N ASN A 115 -2.80 -15.03 -24.89
CA ASN A 115 -2.88 -16.06 -23.87
C ASN A 115 -4.05 -15.85 -22.89
N ASN A 116 -5.06 -16.71 -23.00
CA ASN A 116 -6.25 -16.65 -22.14
C ASN A 116 -5.95 -16.88 -20.65
N THR A 117 -4.92 -17.66 -20.34
CA THR A 117 -4.47 -17.84 -18.94
C THR A 117 -3.95 -16.53 -18.37
N TYR A 118 -3.19 -15.77 -19.15
CA TYR A 118 -2.67 -14.47 -18.72
C TYR A 118 -3.78 -13.44 -18.54
N LYS A 119 -4.79 -13.42 -19.45
CA LYS A 119 -6.00 -12.60 -19.25
C LYS A 119 -6.69 -12.92 -17.93
N LEU A 120 -6.83 -14.19 -17.59
CA LEU A 120 -7.45 -14.61 -16.33
C LEU A 120 -6.63 -14.13 -15.11
N LEU A 121 -5.29 -14.18 -15.19
CA LEU A 121 -4.42 -13.68 -14.10
C LEU A 121 -4.55 -12.15 -13.93
N VAL A 122 -4.63 -11.41 -15.02
CA VAL A 122 -4.92 -9.97 -15.00
C VAL A 122 -6.26 -9.71 -14.31
N MET A 123 -7.32 -10.43 -14.70
CA MET A 123 -8.64 -10.30 -14.08
C MET A 123 -8.60 -10.59 -12.57
N LYS A 124 -7.93 -11.67 -12.16
CA LYS A 124 -7.77 -12.01 -10.73
C LYS A 124 -7.01 -10.92 -9.97
N SER A 125 -5.95 -10.37 -10.55
CA SER A 125 -5.20 -9.26 -9.94
C SER A 125 -6.09 -8.01 -9.74
N LEU A 126 -6.90 -7.68 -10.74
CA LEU A 126 -7.83 -6.54 -10.63
C LEU A 126 -8.96 -6.80 -9.62
N CYS A 127 -9.52 -8.01 -9.55
CA CYS A 127 -10.51 -8.39 -8.53
C CYS A 127 -9.92 -8.26 -7.12
N SER A 128 -8.75 -8.84 -6.87
CA SER A 128 -8.07 -8.73 -5.57
C SER A 128 -7.79 -7.27 -5.17
N ARG A 129 -7.54 -6.41 -6.16
CA ARG A 129 -7.39 -4.97 -5.91
C ARG A 129 -8.71 -4.33 -5.49
N ILE A 130 -9.85 -4.73 -6.11
CA ILE A 130 -11.18 -4.25 -5.73
C ILE A 130 -11.49 -4.67 -4.29
N ASP A 131 -11.30 -5.95 -3.93
CA ASP A 131 -11.53 -6.45 -2.57
C ASP A 131 -10.74 -5.61 -1.53
N SER A 132 -9.46 -5.35 -1.82
CA SER A 132 -8.60 -4.52 -0.95
C SER A 132 -9.10 -3.07 -0.82
N MET A 133 -9.69 -2.52 -1.88
CA MET A 133 -10.27 -1.16 -1.86
C MET A 133 -11.57 -1.13 -1.05
N GLU A 134 -12.43 -2.14 -1.16
CA GLU A 134 -13.66 -2.27 -0.36
C GLU A 134 -13.33 -2.36 1.13
N ASP A 135 -12.37 -3.20 1.52
CA ASP A 135 -11.89 -3.27 2.90
C ASP A 135 -11.35 -1.92 3.40
N HIS A 136 -10.66 -1.18 2.55
CA HIS A 136 -10.14 0.13 2.92
C HIS A 136 -11.25 1.15 3.12
N ILE A 137 -12.30 1.13 2.28
CA ILE A 137 -13.49 1.99 2.43
C ILE A 137 -14.19 1.73 3.76
N VAL A 138 -14.43 0.46 4.11
CA VAL A 138 -15.05 0.08 5.39
C VAL A 138 -14.21 0.61 6.56
N ARG A 139 -12.90 0.42 6.56
CA ARG A 139 -12.01 0.93 7.62
C ARG A 139 -12.10 2.46 7.79
N ILE A 140 -12.22 3.21 6.70
CA ILE A 140 -12.31 4.67 6.77
C ILE A 140 -13.67 5.13 7.28
N SER A 141 -14.74 4.45 6.89
CA SER A 141 -16.11 4.87 7.20
C SER A 141 -16.54 4.54 8.63
N GLU A 142 -16.07 3.43 9.19
CA GLU A 142 -16.56 2.92 10.47
C GLU A 142 -15.70 3.28 11.69
N LYS A 143 -14.39 3.53 11.48
CA LYS A 143 -13.43 3.72 12.57
C LYS A 143 -13.16 5.19 12.87
N MET A 144 -13.00 5.52 14.16
CA MET A 144 -12.45 6.81 14.59
C MET A 144 -10.96 6.92 14.21
N SER A 145 -10.40 8.13 14.20
CA SER A 145 -9.04 8.36 13.70
C SER A 145 -7.93 7.65 14.47
N ASP A 146 -8.09 7.46 15.76
CA ASP A 146 -7.18 6.70 16.64
C ASP A 146 -7.27 5.19 16.37
N GLU A 147 -8.48 4.67 16.19
CA GLU A 147 -8.72 3.29 15.79
C GLU A 147 -8.15 3.00 14.39
N ARG A 148 -8.37 3.92 13.44
CA ARG A 148 -7.77 3.83 12.10
C ARG A 148 -6.25 3.83 12.16
N PHE A 149 -5.65 4.65 13.03
CA PHE A 149 -4.20 4.66 13.19
C PHE A 149 -3.68 3.35 13.79
N ALA A 150 -4.36 2.81 14.82
CA ALA A 150 -4.02 1.49 15.37
C ALA A 150 -4.11 0.40 14.29
N ASP A 151 -5.19 0.39 13.52
CA ASP A 151 -5.41 -0.55 12.40
C ASP A 151 -4.35 -0.38 11.29
N THR A 152 -4.05 0.85 10.92
CA THR A 152 -2.96 1.17 9.99
C THR A 152 -1.63 0.58 10.45
N LEU A 153 -1.30 0.70 11.74
CA LEU A 153 -0.07 0.11 12.28
C LEU A 153 -0.09 -1.43 12.22
N LEU A 154 -1.23 -2.06 12.43
CA LEU A 154 -1.37 -3.52 12.28
C LEU A 154 -1.16 -3.96 10.83
N VAL A 155 -1.74 -3.25 9.87
CA VAL A 155 -1.51 -3.48 8.43
C VAL A 155 -0.04 -3.30 8.07
N LEU A 156 0.63 -2.26 8.59
CA LEU A 156 2.05 -2.03 8.36
C LEU A 156 2.92 -3.13 8.99
N ILE A 157 2.55 -3.64 10.17
CA ILE A 157 3.25 -4.77 10.82
C ILE A 157 3.13 -6.03 9.96
N GLU A 158 1.94 -6.33 9.45
CA GLU A 158 1.71 -7.48 8.58
C GLU A 158 2.52 -7.37 7.30
N LYS A 159 2.52 -6.19 6.68
CA LYS A 159 3.12 -5.93 5.38
C LYS A 159 4.65 -5.86 5.41
N TYR A 160 5.21 -5.20 6.41
CA TYR A 160 6.66 -4.92 6.51
C TYR A 160 7.37 -5.71 7.60
N GLY A 161 6.62 -6.24 8.55
CA GLY A 161 7.19 -6.87 9.73
C GLY A 161 7.81 -5.88 10.72
N LEU A 162 8.34 -6.44 11.80
CA LEU A 162 9.08 -5.72 12.83
C LEU A 162 10.53 -6.20 12.88
N ASN A 163 11.46 -5.29 13.14
CA ASN A 163 12.84 -5.64 13.43
C ASN A 163 13.00 -6.19 14.86
N LYS A 164 14.24 -6.58 15.22
CA LYS A 164 14.56 -7.10 16.57
C LYS A 164 14.25 -6.12 17.70
N SER A 165 14.24 -4.83 17.42
CA SER A 165 13.89 -3.75 18.36
C SER A 165 12.40 -3.45 18.44
N LYS A 166 11.56 -4.24 17.76
CA LYS A 166 10.11 -4.04 17.60
C LYS A 166 9.74 -2.77 16.84
N GLU A 167 10.61 -2.29 15.98
CA GLU A 167 10.30 -1.15 15.07
C GLU A 167 9.82 -1.68 13.73
N LEU A 168 8.90 -0.93 13.10
CA LEU A 168 8.46 -1.22 11.74
C LEU A 168 9.66 -1.19 10.78
N ASN A 169 9.73 -2.16 9.88
CA ASN A 169 10.77 -2.22 8.83
C ASN A 169 10.54 -1.21 7.70
N ILE A 170 9.76 -0.17 7.95
CA ILE A 170 9.59 0.98 7.08
C ILE A 170 9.59 2.26 7.92
N LYS A 171 10.15 3.33 7.37
CA LYS A 171 10.09 4.66 7.97
C LYS A 171 9.07 5.51 7.22
N LEU A 172 8.13 6.07 7.96
CA LEU A 172 7.11 6.96 7.43
C LEU A 172 7.11 8.27 8.21
N SER A 173 7.10 9.38 7.50
CA SER A 173 6.93 10.70 8.09
C SER A 173 5.54 10.85 8.72
N ILE A 174 5.36 11.87 9.57
CA ILE A 174 4.04 12.19 10.13
C ILE A 174 3.04 12.53 9.03
N ASP A 175 3.49 13.15 7.94
CA ASP A 175 2.65 13.49 6.80
C ASP A 175 2.18 12.24 6.07
N GLU A 176 3.07 11.27 5.83
CA GLU A 176 2.72 9.99 5.22
C GLU A 176 1.78 9.16 6.11
N LEU A 177 2.05 9.10 7.42
CA LEU A 177 1.15 8.43 8.37
C LEU A 177 -0.23 9.10 8.40
N ALA A 178 -0.29 10.42 8.44
CA ALA A 178 -1.54 11.18 8.43
C ALA A 178 -2.32 10.95 7.13
N SER A 179 -1.62 11.03 6.00
CA SER A 179 -2.19 10.80 4.67
C SER A 179 -2.76 9.37 4.55
N TYR A 180 -2.00 8.34 4.92
CA TYR A 180 -2.41 6.95 4.82
C TYR A 180 -3.53 6.57 5.81
N THR A 181 -3.58 7.23 7.00
CA THR A 181 -4.65 7.04 8.01
C THR A 181 -5.90 7.90 7.71
N CYS A 182 -5.91 8.69 6.65
CA CYS A 182 -6.99 9.63 6.32
C CYS A 182 -7.30 10.60 7.47
N THR A 183 -6.26 11.26 8.01
CA THR A 183 -6.39 12.27 9.06
C THR A 183 -5.50 13.49 8.79
N SER A 184 -5.67 14.58 9.54
CA SER A 184 -4.80 15.73 9.40
C SER A 184 -3.46 15.52 10.12
N LYS A 185 -2.39 16.16 9.62
CA LYS A 185 -1.07 16.13 10.25
C LYS A 185 -1.09 16.58 11.71
N SER A 186 -1.87 17.62 12.02
CA SER A 186 -1.99 18.16 13.38
C SER A 186 -2.67 17.13 14.31
N TYR A 187 -3.67 16.43 13.81
CA TYR A 187 -4.37 15.42 14.59
C TYR A 187 -3.53 14.14 14.74
N MET A 188 -2.81 13.73 13.70
CA MET A 188 -1.86 12.60 13.78
C MET A 188 -0.80 12.82 14.87
N LYS A 189 -0.26 14.04 15.01
CA LYS A 189 0.66 14.38 16.11
C LYS A 189 0.03 14.14 17.49
N LYS A 190 -1.25 14.52 17.66
CA LYS A 190 -1.99 14.29 18.91
C LYS A 190 -2.17 12.79 19.18
N ILE A 191 -2.58 12.01 18.17
CA ILE A 191 -2.74 10.56 18.30
C ILE A 191 -1.42 9.89 18.68
N ILE A 192 -0.32 10.23 18.02
CA ILE A 192 1.01 9.68 18.33
C ILE A 192 1.41 9.99 19.78
N THR A 193 1.17 11.23 20.26
CA THR A 193 1.45 11.64 21.63
C THR A 193 0.62 10.82 22.62
N GLU A 194 -0.68 10.68 22.37
CA GLU A 194 -1.58 9.87 23.21
C GLU A 194 -1.16 8.41 23.24
N PHE A 195 -0.87 7.80 22.09
CA PHE A 195 -0.42 6.41 21.99
C PHE A 195 0.91 6.19 22.74
N THR A 196 1.78 7.20 22.72
CA THR A 196 3.02 7.15 23.50
C THR A 196 2.75 7.20 25.00
N HIS A 197 1.86 8.08 25.48
CA HIS A 197 1.47 8.15 26.89
C HIS A 197 0.78 6.86 27.37
N ARG A 198 -0.02 6.24 26.52
CA ARG A 198 -0.67 4.95 26.81
C ARG A 198 0.27 3.75 26.71
N GLY A 199 1.53 3.94 26.32
CA GLY A 199 2.51 2.86 26.16
C GLY A 199 2.23 1.92 24.99
N LEU A 200 1.54 2.39 23.94
CA LEU A 200 1.25 1.62 22.74
C LEU A 200 2.43 1.62 21.76
N VAL A 201 2.97 2.81 21.49
CA VAL A 201 4.06 3.02 20.51
C VAL A 201 5.00 4.14 20.96
N THR A 202 6.18 4.21 20.33
CA THR A 202 6.97 5.44 20.27
C THR A 202 7.25 5.78 18.81
N TYR A 203 7.42 7.08 18.53
CA TYR A 203 7.74 7.59 17.21
C TYR A 203 8.97 8.50 17.27
N SER A 204 9.97 8.21 16.45
CA SER A 204 11.18 9.03 16.34
C SER A 204 11.78 8.93 14.94
N GLY A 205 12.00 10.09 14.29
CA GLY A 205 12.70 10.16 12.99
C GLY A 205 12.06 9.30 11.87
N GLY A 206 10.75 9.17 11.87
CA GLY A 206 10.01 8.32 10.91
C GLY A 206 9.88 6.85 11.33
N SER A 207 10.56 6.43 12.38
CA SER A 207 10.48 5.06 12.90
C SER A 207 9.36 4.96 13.95
N VAL A 208 8.48 3.95 13.78
CA VAL A 208 7.45 3.59 14.76
C VAL A 208 7.89 2.31 15.47
N LYS A 209 8.02 2.37 16.79
CA LYS A 209 8.31 1.21 17.64
C LYS A 209 7.05 0.77 18.36
N ILE A 210 6.70 -0.50 18.29
CA ILE A 210 5.55 -1.09 18.96
C ILE A 210 5.93 -1.53 20.36
N LEU A 211 5.31 -0.94 21.37
CA LEU A 211 5.56 -1.25 22.78
C LEU A 211 4.59 -2.34 23.29
N ASN A 212 3.32 -2.25 22.89
CA ASN A 212 2.26 -3.16 23.35
C ASN A 212 1.35 -3.57 22.19
N LEU A 213 1.69 -4.68 21.52
CA LEU A 213 0.92 -5.20 20.39
C LEU A 213 -0.50 -5.69 20.80
N PRO A 214 -0.71 -6.41 21.93
CA PRO A 214 -2.05 -6.77 22.36
C PRO A 214 -2.98 -5.56 22.56
N LEU A 215 -2.51 -4.51 23.24
CA LEU A 215 -3.29 -3.30 23.45
C LEU A 215 -3.55 -2.54 22.14
N LEU A 216 -2.58 -2.54 21.20
CA LEU A 216 -2.76 -1.96 19.86
C LEU A 216 -3.89 -2.68 19.10
N ARG A 217 -3.93 -4.02 19.15
CA ARG A 217 -5.00 -4.83 18.56
C ARG A 217 -6.36 -4.50 19.14
N THR A 218 -6.45 -4.39 20.46
CA THR A 218 -7.70 -4.01 21.15
C THR A 218 -8.15 -2.60 20.74
N THR A 219 -7.21 -1.65 20.65
CA THR A 219 -7.53 -0.28 20.23
C THR A 219 -8.07 -0.22 18.79
N ALA A 220 -7.58 -1.06 17.87
CA ALA A 220 -8.09 -1.14 16.50
C ALA A 220 -9.52 -1.72 16.38
N LEU A 221 -10.04 -2.37 17.45
CA LEU A 221 -11.33 -3.09 17.46
C LEU A 221 -12.41 -2.42 18.34
N LEU A 222 -12.13 -1.28 19.00
CA LEU A 222 -12.98 -0.73 20.06
C LEU A 222 -14.43 -0.46 19.66
N ASN A 223 -14.73 -0.15 18.39
CA ASN A 223 -16.11 0.07 17.95
C ASN A 223 -16.78 -1.13 17.25
N ALA A 224 -16.06 -2.22 16.99
CA ALA A 224 -16.67 -3.42 16.42
C ALA A 224 -17.68 -4.13 17.39
N GLY A 225 -17.74 -3.69 18.65
CA GLY A 225 -18.60 -4.23 19.70
C GLY A 225 -19.67 -3.29 20.23
N ALA A 226 -19.73 -2.02 19.78
CA ALA A 226 -20.67 -1.02 20.32
C ALA A 226 -22.00 -0.89 19.54
N ALA A 227 -22.25 -1.76 18.56
CA ALA A 227 -23.45 -1.72 17.73
C ALA A 227 -24.48 -2.83 18.06
N ILE A 228 -24.39 -3.46 19.25
CA ILE A 228 -25.41 -4.41 19.73
C ILE A 228 -25.72 -4.07 21.17
N ASP A 229 -26.60 -3.10 21.39
CA ASP A 229 -27.56 -3.01 22.51
C ASP A 229 -28.76 -2.16 22.08
#